data_3ff0763c991f4ba012978e381fe642e1
#
_entry.id   3ff0763c991f4ba012978e381fe642e1
#
_cell.length_a   1.000
_cell.length_b   1.000
_cell.length_c   1.000
_cell.angle_alpha   90.00
_cell.angle_beta   90.00
_cell.angle_gamma   90.00
#
_symmetry.space_group_name_H-M   'P 1'
#
loop_
_entity.id
_entity.type
_entity.pdbx_description
1 polymer ?
#
loop_
_entity_poly.entity_id
_entity_poly.type
_entity_poly.pdbx_seq_one_letter_code
_entity_poly.pdbx_strand_id
1 'polypeptide(L)'
;MTKLRIGTRTSTLAMWQANRVEAIINNMGIETEIVGINSSGDKSLGGDLASSVGQFIHAVDAELISGSIDIAVHSSKDVPVTISDELTNLAYLERGYTNDVIIFRDSNGYHNLSDLLANRDESTIDQALAVVPKSGMVGTVSGRRQSFVLSKRPDIIPIAVRGQVETRLKRLQEGRVDAIILAEVGLQRLHQVGALEPWVLSMGAMRINDIDWPTAPGQGAISVHCRTGDLDNFADLRVALNHLPTESDVINERKILSAIGGGCLYPAGIKVAGDTVAAQISPKNWREIFCQGLPYDSQRYTGSLSDYQPILPTTSIEPRELNSSGPKIISTLNSDRLARILQNNSINVINQPVIELVAKPENWPTSFLNDNTPRANWPYLVLTSPFAARCAVEVLSLIHI
;
A
#
# COMPACT_ATOMS: atom_id res chain seq x y z
N MET A 1 21.34 -8.88 34.48
CA MET A 1 21.46 -9.05 33.02
C MET A 1 20.73 -7.91 32.36
N THR A 2 21.28 -7.32 31.32
CA THR A 2 20.57 -6.24 30.58
C THR A 2 19.44 -6.90 29.77
N LYS A 3 18.24 -6.31 29.85
CA LYS A 3 17.08 -6.79 29.09
C LYS A 3 17.31 -6.59 27.60
N LEU A 4 16.82 -7.52 26.76
CA LEU A 4 16.81 -7.35 25.32
C LEU A 4 15.72 -6.36 24.92
N ARG A 5 16.08 -5.27 24.24
CA ARG A 5 15.18 -4.17 23.85
C ARG A 5 14.59 -4.43 22.48
N ILE A 6 13.26 -4.58 22.43
CA ILE A 6 12.48 -4.86 21.22
C ILE A 6 11.83 -3.59 20.73
N GLY A 7 12.31 -3.00 19.65
CA GLY A 7 11.75 -1.79 19.07
C GLY A 7 10.56 -2.07 18.15
N THR A 8 9.52 -1.27 18.27
CA THR A 8 8.34 -1.34 17.38
C THR A 8 7.58 -0.01 17.38
N ARG A 9 6.64 0.15 16.45
CA ARG A 9 5.69 1.28 16.46
C ARG A 9 4.65 1.13 17.57
N THR A 10 4.02 2.25 17.95
CA THR A 10 3.03 2.29 19.05
C THR A 10 1.60 1.92 18.64
N SER A 11 1.32 1.57 17.37
CA SER A 11 -0.03 1.15 16.98
C SER A 11 -0.37 -0.22 17.57
N THR A 12 -1.67 -0.45 17.87
CA THR A 12 -2.18 -1.72 18.43
C THR A 12 -1.65 -2.94 17.65
N LEU A 13 -1.66 -2.85 16.32
CA LEU A 13 -1.19 -3.94 15.46
C LEU A 13 0.33 -4.15 15.55
N ALA A 14 1.13 -3.09 15.64
CA ALA A 14 2.58 -3.20 15.79
C ALA A 14 2.95 -3.75 17.17
N MET A 15 2.27 -3.29 18.22
CA MET A 15 2.44 -3.83 19.58
C MET A 15 2.08 -5.32 19.65
N TRP A 16 1.01 -5.75 18.98
CA TRP A 16 0.67 -7.17 18.88
C TRP A 16 1.83 -8.00 18.28
N GLN A 17 2.47 -7.47 17.24
CA GLN A 17 3.60 -8.15 16.58
C GLN A 17 4.82 -8.23 17.51
N ALA A 18 5.15 -7.15 18.22
CA ALA A 18 6.24 -7.13 19.18
C ALA A 18 5.98 -8.07 20.36
N ASN A 19 4.76 -8.07 20.92
CA ASN A 19 4.37 -9.00 21.99
C ASN A 19 4.51 -10.47 21.58
N ARG A 20 4.24 -10.78 20.28
CA ARG A 20 4.42 -12.14 19.77
C ARG A 20 5.89 -12.55 19.74
N VAL A 21 6.79 -11.63 19.36
CA VAL A 21 8.25 -11.83 19.38
C VAL A 21 8.73 -11.95 20.82
N GLU A 22 8.32 -11.05 21.70
CA GLU A 22 8.63 -11.04 23.12
C GLU A 22 8.26 -12.37 23.80
N ALA A 23 7.06 -12.88 23.54
CA ALA A 23 6.61 -14.14 24.14
C ALA A 23 7.52 -15.33 23.77
N ILE A 24 8.03 -15.38 22.53
CA ILE A 24 8.95 -16.42 22.10
C ILE A 24 10.30 -16.28 22.83
N ILE A 25 10.82 -15.05 22.91
CA ILE A 25 12.11 -14.76 23.55
C ILE A 25 12.07 -15.01 25.05
N ASN A 26 10.97 -14.62 25.71
CA ASN A 26 10.79 -14.88 27.15
C ASN A 26 10.72 -16.38 27.47
N ASN A 27 10.17 -17.20 26.55
CA ASN A 27 10.18 -18.66 26.69
C ASN A 27 11.60 -19.27 26.63
N MET A 28 12.57 -18.54 26.11
CA MET A 28 14.00 -18.91 26.13
C MET A 28 14.68 -18.51 27.47
N GLY A 29 13.96 -17.85 28.37
CA GLY A 29 14.51 -17.33 29.64
C GLY A 29 15.27 -16.02 29.51
N ILE A 30 15.09 -15.29 28.40
CA ILE A 30 15.71 -13.98 28.16
C ILE A 30 14.71 -12.90 28.54
N GLU A 31 15.07 -12.02 29.48
CA GLU A 31 14.25 -10.86 29.83
C GLU A 31 14.22 -9.85 28.67
N THR A 32 13.04 -9.33 28.40
CA THR A 32 12.81 -8.38 27.30
C THR A 32 12.18 -7.08 27.79
N GLU A 33 12.29 -6.05 26.96
CA GLU A 33 11.61 -4.76 27.12
C GLU A 33 11.14 -4.27 25.74
N ILE A 34 9.82 -4.02 25.59
CA ILE A 34 9.29 -3.44 24.36
C ILE A 34 9.43 -1.93 24.39
N VAL A 35 10.12 -1.37 23.42
CA VAL A 35 10.32 0.07 23.22
C VAL A 35 9.41 0.56 22.08
N GLY A 36 8.36 1.29 22.44
CA GLY A 36 7.43 1.89 21.50
C GLY A 36 7.99 3.17 20.88
N ILE A 37 8.16 3.19 19.54
CA ILE A 37 8.74 4.31 18.81
C ILE A 37 7.63 5.02 18.03
N ASN A 38 7.48 6.32 18.28
CA ASN A 38 6.52 7.18 17.58
C ASN A 38 7.12 7.63 16.25
N SER A 39 6.48 7.30 15.14
CA SER A 39 6.87 7.80 13.85
C SER A 39 6.14 9.11 13.52
N SER A 40 6.84 10.07 12.90
CA SER A 40 6.23 11.32 12.38
C SER A 40 5.13 11.04 11.35
N GLY A 41 5.20 9.89 10.67
CA GLY A 41 4.18 9.43 9.71
C GLY A 41 2.82 9.11 10.34
N ASP A 42 2.76 8.78 11.65
CA ASP A 42 1.50 8.55 12.35
C ASP A 42 0.70 9.85 12.57
N LYS A 43 1.35 11.02 12.50
CA LYS A 43 0.76 12.35 12.69
C LYS A 43 0.43 13.07 11.37
N SER A 44 1.02 12.67 10.23
CA SER A 44 0.80 13.34 8.95
C SER A 44 -0.39 12.74 8.20
N LEU A 45 -1.54 13.39 8.30
CA LEU A 45 -2.75 13.07 7.49
C LEU A 45 -2.67 13.61 6.06
N GLY A 46 -1.66 14.40 5.72
CA GLY A 46 -1.45 15.02 4.42
C GLY A 46 0.03 14.98 4.02
N GLY A 47 0.34 14.34 2.93
CA GLY A 47 1.68 14.27 2.33
C GLY A 47 1.68 13.36 1.11
N ASP A 48 2.69 13.49 0.25
CA ASP A 48 2.85 12.63 -0.91
C ASP A 48 2.96 11.17 -0.46
N LEU A 49 2.27 10.27 -1.18
CA LEU A 49 2.34 8.82 -0.96
C LEU A 49 3.78 8.30 -1.10
N ALA A 50 4.57 8.91 -1.98
CA ALA A 50 5.95 8.51 -2.22
C ALA A 50 6.87 8.85 -1.03
N SER A 51 6.63 9.97 -0.34
CA SER A 51 7.43 10.40 0.81
C SER A 51 7.09 9.67 2.11
N SER A 52 5.91 9.06 2.20
CA SER A 52 5.46 8.33 3.41
C SER A 52 5.86 6.85 3.41
N VAL A 53 6.26 6.29 2.27
CA VAL A 53 6.72 4.89 2.18
C VAL A 53 8.12 4.78 2.80
N GLY A 54 8.25 3.91 3.78
CA GLY A 54 9.49 3.74 4.53
C GLY A 54 9.64 4.65 5.76
N GLN A 55 8.97 5.81 5.85
CA GLN A 55 9.08 6.70 7.02
C GLN A 55 8.73 6.00 8.34
N PHE A 56 7.81 5.04 8.30
CA PHE A 56 7.42 4.25 9.47
C PHE A 56 8.51 3.28 9.94
N ILE A 57 9.31 2.79 9.01
CA ILE A 57 10.41 1.84 9.27
C ILE A 57 11.66 2.60 9.66
N HIS A 58 11.97 3.69 8.96
CA HIS A 58 13.16 4.50 9.21
C HIS A 58 13.31 4.98 10.65
N ALA A 59 12.21 5.32 11.34
CA ALA A 59 12.29 5.73 12.74
C ALA A 59 12.71 4.58 13.66
N VAL A 60 12.18 3.37 13.45
CA VAL A 60 12.54 2.19 14.26
C VAL A 60 13.95 1.72 13.90
N ASP A 61 14.29 1.71 12.61
CA ASP A 61 15.62 1.33 12.12
C ASP A 61 16.72 2.29 12.61
N ALA A 62 16.42 3.59 12.71
CA ALA A 62 17.36 4.57 13.26
C ALA A 62 17.68 4.28 14.73
N GLU A 63 16.68 3.91 15.55
CA GLU A 63 16.90 3.49 16.94
C GLU A 63 17.67 2.17 17.03
N LEU A 64 17.49 1.27 16.06
CA LEU A 64 18.25 0.03 15.97
C LEU A 64 19.71 0.31 15.63
N ILE A 65 19.99 1.14 14.64
CA ILE A 65 21.35 1.54 14.23
C ILE A 65 22.07 2.27 15.37
N SER A 66 21.39 3.18 16.08
CA SER A 66 21.96 3.92 17.21
C SER A 66 22.28 3.06 18.43
N GLY A 67 21.77 1.81 18.49
CA GLY A 67 21.90 0.92 19.63
C GLY A 67 20.94 1.24 20.80
N SER A 68 19.92 2.09 20.58
CA SER A 68 18.86 2.34 21.57
C SER A 68 17.96 1.13 21.76
N ILE A 69 17.83 0.28 20.73
CA ILE A 69 17.16 -1.02 20.73
C ILE A 69 18.09 -2.09 20.19
N ASP A 70 17.79 -3.35 20.46
CA ASP A 70 18.63 -4.48 20.08
C ASP A 70 18.09 -5.22 18.87
N ILE A 71 16.75 -5.32 18.76
CA ILE A 71 16.04 -5.86 17.60
C ILE A 71 14.85 -4.99 17.26
N ALA A 72 14.47 -4.96 15.97
CA ALA A 72 13.31 -4.21 15.47
C ALA A 72 12.27 -5.18 14.88
N VAL A 73 10.98 -4.94 15.17
CA VAL A 73 9.87 -5.76 14.69
C VAL A 73 9.01 -4.99 13.69
N HIS A 74 8.85 -5.55 12.50
CA HIS A 74 8.14 -4.95 11.38
C HIS A 74 7.13 -5.89 10.73
N SER A 75 6.06 -5.31 10.16
CA SER A 75 5.28 -6.00 9.14
C SER A 75 6.12 -6.13 7.87
N SER A 76 6.44 -7.34 7.43
CA SER A 76 7.39 -7.60 6.35
C SER A 76 7.03 -6.88 5.04
N LYS A 77 5.74 -6.75 4.71
CA LYS A 77 5.28 -6.05 3.50
C LYS A 77 5.60 -4.55 3.46
N ASP A 78 5.84 -3.94 4.63
CA ASP A 78 6.13 -2.51 4.75
C ASP A 78 7.64 -2.24 4.69
N VAL A 79 8.47 -3.28 4.83
CA VAL A 79 9.94 -3.20 4.74
C VAL A 79 10.36 -2.96 3.28
N PRO A 80 11.21 -1.95 3.00
CA PRO A 80 11.75 -1.73 1.66
C PRO A 80 12.47 -2.95 1.10
N VAL A 81 12.53 -3.09 -0.23
CA VAL A 81 13.25 -4.19 -0.89
C VAL A 81 14.73 -4.15 -0.53
N THR A 82 15.30 -2.95 -0.46
CA THR A 82 16.68 -2.72 0.00
C THR A 82 16.63 -2.03 1.36
N ILE A 83 17.27 -2.62 2.35
CA ILE A 83 17.48 -2.03 3.68
C ILE A 83 18.93 -1.54 3.79
N SER A 84 19.26 -0.76 4.83
CA SER A 84 20.63 -0.32 5.10
C SER A 84 21.58 -1.51 5.26
N ASP A 85 22.83 -1.39 4.77
CA ASP A 85 23.86 -2.40 4.96
C ASP A 85 24.26 -2.62 6.43
N GLU A 86 23.93 -1.65 7.30
CA GLU A 86 24.10 -1.76 8.75
C GLU A 86 23.09 -2.69 9.42
N LEU A 87 22.01 -3.03 8.70
CA LEU A 87 20.91 -3.87 9.20
C LEU A 87 20.77 -5.14 8.40
N THR A 88 20.30 -6.18 9.08
CA THR A 88 19.96 -7.45 8.43
C THR A 88 18.65 -8.00 8.99
N ASN A 89 18.01 -8.86 8.21
CA ASN A 89 16.86 -9.62 8.71
C ASN A 89 17.37 -10.79 9.57
N LEU A 90 17.03 -10.75 10.84
CA LEU A 90 17.37 -11.83 11.78
C LEU A 90 16.44 -13.04 11.57
N ALA A 91 15.13 -12.80 11.45
CA ALA A 91 14.14 -13.86 11.38
C ALA A 91 12.82 -13.40 10.73
N TYR A 92 12.10 -14.37 10.19
CA TYR A 92 10.69 -14.27 9.86
C TYR A 92 9.87 -15.22 10.74
N LEU A 93 8.90 -14.71 11.46
CA LEU A 93 7.97 -15.56 12.22
C LEU A 93 7.05 -16.33 11.27
N GLU A 94 6.43 -17.39 11.78
CA GLU A 94 5.40 -18.10 11.05
C GLU A 94 4.36 -17.14 10.45
N ARG A 95 4.09 -17.33 9.15
CA ARG A 95 3.26 -16.42 8.36
C ARG A 95 1.79 -16.58 8.74
N GLY A 96 1.12 -15.47 9.01
CA GLY A 96 -0.33 -15.43 9.11
C GLY A 96 -0.99 -15.39 7.74
N TYR A 97 -2.32 -15.21 7.71
CA TYR A 97 -3.10 -15.17 6.49
C TYR A 97 -2.62 -14.11 5.51
N THR A 98 -2.56 -14.46 4.24
CA THR A 98 -2.07 -13.60 3.17
C THR A 98 -3.18 -12.83 2.47
N ASN A 99 -4.43 -13.32 2.53
CA ASN A 99 -5.56 -12.76 1.80
C ASN A 99 -5.81 -11.27 2.07
N ASP A 100 -6.34 -10.59 1.07
CA ASP A 100 -7.06 -9.33 1.27
C ASP A 100 -8.55 -9.62 1.52
N VAL A 101 -9.20 -8.73 2.26
CA VAL A 101 -10.63 -8.77 2.55
C VAL A 101 -11.24 -7.46 2.10
N ILE A 102 -12.34 -7.53 1.35
CA ILE A 102 -13.21 -6.39 1.10
C ILE A 102 -14.28 -6.32 2.20
N ILE A 103 -14.45 -5.14 2.78
CA ILE A 103 -15.40 -4.87 3.86
C ILE A 103 -16.35 -3.77 3.40
N PHE A 104 -17.65 -3.94 3.67
CA PHE A 104 -18.70 -3.02 3.29
C PHE A 104 -19.75 -2.92 4.41
N ARG A 105 -20.57 -1.84 4.41
CA ARG A 105 -21.42 -1.52 5.57
C ARG A 105 -22.43 -2.59 5.93
N ASP A 106 -23.19 -3.06 4.94
CA ASP A 106 -24.34 -3.94 5.17
C ASP A 106 -24.03 -5.38 4.77
N SER A 107 -24.17 -6.31 5.69
CA SER A 107 -23.93 -7.73 5.43
C SER A 107 -25.07 -8.43 4.68
N ASN A 108 -26.11 -7.72 4.24
CA ASN A 108 -27.33 -8.27 3.62
C ASN A 108 -27.03 -9.38 2.58
N GLY A 109 -27.25 -10.62 2.96
CA GLY A 109 -27.01 -11.81 2.12
C GLY A 109 -25.56 -12.27 2.01
N TYR A 110 -24.62 -11.64 2.73
CA TYR A 110 -23.20 -12.00 2.81
C TYR A 110 -22.81 -12.34 4.25
N HIS A 111 -21.68 -13.00 4.42
CA HIS A 111 -21.09 -13.17 5.75
C HIS A 111 -20.72 -11.81 6.35
N ASN A 112 -20.91 -11.68 7.66
CA ASN A 112 -20.34 -10.56 8.38
C ASN A 112 -18.84 -10.82 8.68
N LEU A 113 -18.13 -9.81 9.15
CA LEU A 113 -16.70 -9.93 9.42
C LEU A 113 -16.40 -10.97 10.51
N SER A 114 -17.26 -11.11 11.54
CA SER A 114 -17.10 -12.13 12.58
C SER A 114 -17.15 -13.54 11.99
N ASP A 115 -18.12 -13.80 11.12
CA ASP A 115 -18.25 -15.09 10.45
C ASP A 115 -17.07 -15.37 9.52
N LEU A 116 -16.61 -14.34 8.76
CA LEU A 116 -15.46 -14.46 7.90
C LEU A 116 -14.19 -14.82 8.68
N LEU A 117 -13.98 -14.19 9.84
CA LEU A 117 -12.82 -14.48 10.68
C LEU A 117 -12.85 -15.89 11.30
N ALA A 118 -14.05 -16.48 11.42
CA ALA A 118 -14.25 -17.83 11.95
C ALA A 118 -14.18 -18.94 10.88
N ASN A 119 -14.32 -18.61 9.60
CA ASN A 119 -14.30 -19.56 8.48
C ASN A 119 -13.13 -19.28 7.50
N ARG A 120 -13.04 -20.13 6.45
CA ARG A 120 -11.99 -19.99 5.42
C ARG A 120 -12.55 -19.87 4.00
N ASP A 121 -13.83 -19.53 3.87
CA ASP A 121 -14.48 -19.36 2.57
C ASP A 121 -13.83 -18.19 1.80
N GLU A 122 -13.55 -18.43 0.54
CA GLU A 122 -12.92 -17.46 -0.37
C GLU A 122 -13.84 -17.12 -1.52
N SER A 123 -13.74 -15.90 -2.00
CA SER A 123 -14.46 -15.39 -3.14
C SER A 123 -13.50 -15.02 -4.25
N THR A 124 -13.94 -15.10 -5.50
CA THR A 124 -13.20 -14.52 -6.61
C THR A 124 -13.20 -12.99 -6.48
N ILE A 125 -12.24 -12.33 -7.14
CA ILE A 125 -12.21 -10.87 -7.15
C ILE A 125 -13.47 -10.26 -7.77
N ASP A 126 -14.04 -10.91 -8.79
CA ASP A 126 -15.24 -10.42 -9.47
C ASP A 126 -16.46 -10.48 -8.53
N GLN A 127 -16.60 -11.55 -7.75
CA GLN A 127 -17.62 -11.65 -6.67
C GLN A 127 -17.40 -10.58 -5.60
N ALA A 128 -16.16 -10.40 -5.15
CA ALA A 128 -15.83 -9.42 -4.14
C ALA A 128 -16.09 -7.96 -4.61
N LEU A 129 -15.82 -7.63 -5.87
CA LEU A 129 -16.10 -6.30 -6.41
C LEU A 129 -17.58 -6.09 -6.80
N ALA A 130 -18.38 -7.15 -6.88
CA ALA A 130 -19.81 -7.03 -7.17
C ALA A 130 -20.59 -6.32 -6.05
N VAL A 131 -20.08 -6.34 -4.80
CA VAL A 131 -20.69 -5.60 -3.67
C VAL A 131 -20.58 -4.09 -3.80
N VAL A 132 -19.65 -3.61 -4.65
CA VAL A 132 -19.43 -2.18 -4.88
C VAL A 132 -20.40 -1.71 -5.97
N PRO A 133 -21.24 -0.70 -5.70
CA PRO A 133 -22.17 -0.18 -6.70
C PRO A 133 -21.43 0.39 -7.93
N LYS A 134 -22.17 0.60 -9.02
CA LYS A 134 -21.61 1.27 -10.20
C LYS A 134 -21.12 2.68 -9.81
N SER A 135 -19.89 3.00 -10.23
CA SER A 135 -19.21 4.25 -9.85
C SER A 135 -19.04 4.43 -8.34
N GLY A 136 -19.08 3.33 -7.57
CA GLY A 136 -18.89 3.34 -6.13
C GLY A 136 -17.46 3.60 -5.71
N MET A 137 -17.25 3.95 -4.45
CA MET A 137 -15.99 4.34 -3.88
C MET A 137 -15.34 3.21 -3.10
N VAL A 138 -14.09 2.86 -3.42
CA VAL A 138 -13.30 1.86 -2.68
C VAL A 138 -12.14 2.51 -1.95
N GLY A 139 -12.12 2.39 -0.63
CA GLY A 139 -11.09 2.94 0.24
C GLY A 139 -9.82 2.12 0.23
N THR A 140 -8.73 2.65 -0.33
CA THR A 140 -7.38 2.07 -0.24
C THR A 140 -6.30 3.05 -0.65
N VAL A 141 -5.15 3.03 0.03
CA VAL A 141 -3.94 3.78 -0.37
C VAL A 141 -2.95 2.93 -1.17
N SER A 142 -3.16 1.62 -1.22
CA SER A 142 -2.26 0.69 -1.90
C SER A 142 -2.36 0.84 -3.41
N GLY A 143 -1.25 1.23 -4.06
CA GLY A 143 -1.16 1.32 -5.52
C GLY A 143 -1.50 -0.01 -6.20
N ARG A 144 -1.06 -1.13 -5.64
CA ARG A 144 -1.43 -2.47 -6.09
C ARG A 144 -2.96 -2.67 -6.11
N ARG A 145 -3.62 -2.45 -4.97
CA ARG A 145 -5.08 -2.63 -4.86
C ARG A 145 -5.83 -1.69 -5.79
N GLN A 146 -5.42 -0.41 -5.86
CA GLN A 146 -6.03 0.55 -6.77
C GLN A 146 -5.93 0.09 -8.22
N SER A 147 -4.71 -0.28 -8.66
CA SER A 147 -4.50 -0.71 -10.05
C SER A 147 -5.28 -1.98 -10.39
N PHE A 148 -5.34 -2.95 -9.48
CA PHE A 148 -6.06 -4.20 -9.71
C PHE A 148 -7.57 -3.99 -9.74
N VAL A 149 -8.13 -3.16 -8.85
CA VAL A 149 -9.56 -2.77 -8.89
C VAL A 149 -9.88 -2.13 -10.23
N LEU A 150 -9.11 -1.13 -10.66
CA LEU A 150 -9.39 -0.37 -11.87
C LEU A 150 -9.18 -1.18 -13.15
N SER A 151 -8.29 -2.18 -13.16
CA SER A 151 -8.15 -3.09 -14.30
C SER A 151 -9.38 -3.98 -14.49
N LYS A 152 -10.13 -4.27 -13.43
CA LYS A 152 -11.35 -5.09 -13.43
C LYS A 152 -12.63 -4.26 -13.53
N ARG A 153 -12.70 -3.19 -12.76
CA ARG A 153 -13.85 -2.30 -12.61
C ARG A 153 -13.41 -0.85 -12.78
N PRO A 154 -13.19 -0.37 -14.02
CA PRO A 154 -12.73 0.98 -14.32
C PRO A 154 -13.73 2.08 -13.93
N ASP A 155 -14.97 1.71 -13.64
CA ASP A 155 -16.00 2.61 -13.11
C ASP A 155 -15.85 2.91 -11.61
N ILE A 156 -15.14 2.09 -10.85
CA ILE A 156 -14.94 2.31 -9.41
C ILE A 156 -13.99 3.49 -9.18
N ILE A 157 -14.25 4.23 -8.11
CA ILE A 157 -13.46 5.39 -7.70
C ILE A 157 -12.60 5.03 -6.47
N PRO A 158 -11.28 4.76 -6.63
CA PRO A 158 -10.42 4.52 -5.49
C PRO A 158 -10.20 5.78 -4.68
N ILE A 159 -10.48 5.71 -3.38
CA ILE A 159 -10.32 6.81 -2.43
C ILE A 159 -9.18 6.50 -1.47
N ALA A 160 -8.28 7.46 -1.27
CA ALA A 160 -7.19 7.34 -0.32
C ALA A 160 -7.72 7.40 1.12
N VAL A 161 -7.87 6.25 1.76
CA VAL A 161 -8.27 6.15 3.17
C VAL A 161 -7.04 5.77 4.01
N ARG A 162 -6.50 6.73 4.77
CA ARG A 162 -5.31 6.61 5.61
C ARG A 162 -5.68 6.45 7.10
N GLY A 163 -4.68 6.10 7.90
CA GLY A 163 -4.79 5.90 9.34
C GLY A 163 -4.70 4.43 9.73
N GLN A 164 -4.86 4.17 11.02
CA GLN A 164 -4.94 2.80 11.57
C GLN A 164 -6.19 2.10 11.04
N VAL A 165 -6.26 0.78 11.18
CA VAL A 165 -7.37 -0.04 10.65
C VAL A 165 -8.71 0.48 11.16
N GLU A 166 -8.80 0.77 12.45
CA GLU A 166 -10.01 1.25 13.13
C GLU A 166 -10.49 2.59 12.54
N THR A 167 -9.56 3.52 12.29
CA THR A 167 -9.87 4.80 11.65
C THR A 167 -10.44 4.62 10.25
N ARG A 168 -9.90 3.66 9.49
CA ARG A 168 -10.36 3.38 8.13
C ARG A 168 -11.76 2.77 8.14
N LEU A 169 -12.02 1.84 9.05
CA LEU A 169 -13.33 1.21 9.22
C LEU A 169 -14.40 2.23 9.66
N LYS A 170 -14.02 3.17 10.53
CA LYS A 170 -14.90 4.29 10.91
C LYS A 170 -15.32 5.14 9.71
N ARG A 171 -14.40 5.42 8.78
CA ARG A 171 -14.73 6.15 7.54
C ARG A 171 -15.69 5.38 6.62
N LEU A 172 -15.59 4.05 6.59
CA LEU A 172 -16.56 3.20 5.91
C LEU A 172 -17.93 3.31 6.59
N GLN A 173 -17.98 3.21 7.92
CA GLN A 173 -19.22 3.37 8.70
C GLN A 173 -19.88 4.73 8.46
N GLU A 174 -19.09 5.81 8.40
CA GLU A 174 -19.55 7.18 8.12
C GLU A 174 -20.03 7.37 6.66
N GLY A 175 -19.96 6.35 5.81
CA GLY A 175 -20.40 6.43 4.41
C GLY A 175 -19.47 7.22 3.50
N ARG A 176 -18.22 7.45 3.89
CA ARG A 176 -17.24 8.18 3.06
C ARG A 176 -16.73 7.34 1.89
N VAL A 177 -16.89 6.04 1.97
CA VAL A 177 -16.61 5.07 0.90
C VAL A 177 -17.64 3.95 0.98
N ASP A 178 -17.83 3.20 -0.11
CA ASP A 178 -18.79 2.10 -0.17
C ASP A 178 -18.18 0.79 0.33
N ALA A 179 -16.89 0.59 0.10
CA ALA A 179 -16.13 -0.55 0.59
C ALA A 179 -14.68 -0.17 0.91
N ILE A 180 -13.99 -1.00 1.69
CA ILE A 180 -12.56 -0.89 2.00
C ILE A 180 -11.88 -2.23 1.76
N ILE A 181 -10.67 -2.23 1.20
CA ILE A 181 -9.85 -3.44 1.07
C ILE A 181 -8.71 -3.39 2.09
N LEU A 182 -8.68 -4.39 2.98
CA LEU A 182 -7.67 -4.54 4.04
C LEU A 182 -6.98 -5.90 3.95
N ALA A 183 -5.81 -6.05 4.56
CA ALA A 183 -5.16 -7.35 4.74
C ALA A 183 -5.86 -8.09 5.88
N GLU A 184 -6.29 -9.32 5.65
CA GLU A 184 -6.98 -10.15 6.65
C GLU A 184 -6.20 -10.29 7.94
N VAL A 185 -4.90 -10.53 7.84
CA VAL A 185 -4.03 -10.72 9.00
C VAL A 185 -4.09 -9.57 10.00
N GLY A 186 -4.28 -8.33 9.53
CA GLY A 186 -4.46 -7.17 10.41
C GLY A 186 -5.76 -7.25 11.20
N LEU A 187 -6.84 -7.69 10.57
CA LEU A 187 -8.15 -7.87 11.20
C LEU A 187 -8.12 -9.04 12.20
N GLN A 188 -7.49 -10.16 11.83
CA GLN A 188 -7.32 -11.31 12.72
C GLN A 188 -6.57 -10.93 13.99
N ARG A 189 -5.43 -10.22 13.86
CA ARG A 189 -4.60 -9.80 15.00
C ARG A 189 -5.33 -8.84 15.92
N LEU A 190 -6.09 -7.88 15.37
CA LEU A 190 -6.91 -6.95 16.16
C LEU A 190 -8.08 -7.67 16.84
N HIS A 191 -8.70 -8.64 16.17
CA HIS A 191 -9.77 -9.45 16.74
C HIS A 191 -9.26 -10.27 17.94
N GLN A 192 -8.09 -10.88 17.84
CA GLN A 192 -7.47 -11.67 18.91
C GLN A 192 -7.24 -10.90 20.20
N VAL A 193 -7.03 -9.59 20.12
CA VAL A 193 -6.84 -8.72 21.31
C VAL A 193 -8.10 -7.93 21.66
N GLY A 194 -9.25 -8.25 21.05
CA GLY A 194 -10.50 -7.57 21.34
C GLY A 194 -10.55 -6.10 20.91
N ALA A 195 -9.69 -5.70 19.97
CA ALA A 195 -9.60 -4.32 19.49
C ALA A 195 -10.60 -3.97 18.37
N LEU A 196 -11.38 -4.94 17.90
CA LEU A 196 -12.45 -4.69 16.93
C LEU A 196 -13.79 -4.50 17.66
N GLU A 197 -14.36 -3.33 17.48
CA GLU A 197 -15.67 -2.98 18.03
C GLU A 197 -16.79 -3.88 17.47
N PRO A 198 -17.87 -4.16 18.23
CA PRO A 198 -18.98 -5.02 17.77
C PRO A 198 -19.59 -4.59 16.43
N TRP A 199 -19.71 -3.28 16.18
CA TRP A 199 -20.22 -2.76 14.92
C TRP A 199 -19.31 -3.09 13.73
N VAL A 200 -17.99 -3.21 13.94
CA VAL A 200 -17.03 -3.64 12.91
C VAL A 200 -17.27 -5.11 12.58
N LEU A 201 -17.45 -5.94 13.60
CA LEU A 201 -17.67 -7.38 13.44
C LEU A 201 -18.99 -7.72 12.71
N SER A 202 -19.98 -6.81 12.76
CA SER A 202 -21.25 -6.94 12.03
C SER A 202 -21.23 -6.46 10.59
N MET A 203 -20.17 -5.79 10.14
CA MET A 203 -20.01 -5.34 8.75
C MET A 203 -19.94 -6.53 7.78
N GLY A 204 -20.48 -6.37 6.57
CA GLY A 204 -20.30 -7.35 5.50
C GLY A 204 -18.85 -7.48 5.08
N ALA A 205 -18.39 -8.71 4.84
CA ALA A 205 -17.02 -8.96 4.46
C ALA A 205 -16.89 -10.17 3.52
N MET A 206 -15.95 -10.10 2.58
CA MET A 206 -15.59 -11.20 1.69
C MET A 206 -14.07 -11.33 1.62
N ARG A 207 -13.56 -12.56 1.82
CA ARG A 207 -12.14 -12.89 1.63
C ARG A 207 -11.89 -13.08 0.15
N ILE A 208 -10.90 -12.38 -0.38
CA ILE A 208 -10.52 -12.49 -1.79
C ILE A 208 -9.49 -13.60 -1.93
N ASN A 209 -9.72 -14.52 -2.87
CA ASN A 209 -8.77 -15.60 -3.17
C ASN A 209 -7.42 -14.99 -3.59
N ASP A 210 -6.33 -15.39 -2.95
CA ASP A 210 -5.03 -14.77 -3.12
C ASP A 210 -4.19 -15.34 -4.28
N ILE A 211 -4.73 -16.31 -5.01
CA ILE A 211 -4.22 -16.72 -6.32
C ILE A 211 -4.79 -15.82 -7.41
N ASP A 212 -6.10 -15.52 -7.34
CA ASP A 212 -6.76 -14.60 -8.27
C ASP A 212 -6.41 -13.14 -8.02
N TRP A 213 -6.02 -12.83 -6.80
CA TRP A 213 -5.66 -11.50 -6.31
C TRP A 213 -4.38 -11.56 -5.50
N PRO A 214 -3.21 -11.78 -6.15
CA PRO A 214 -1.95 -11.89 -5.45
C PRO A 214 -1.66 -10.67 -4.57
N THR A 215 -1.20 -10.93 -3.35
CA THR A 215 -1.05 -9.91 -2.32
C THR A 215 0.33 -9.27 -2.32
N ALA A 216 0.53 -8.28 -1.47
CA ALA A 216 1.83 -7.62 -1.39
C ALA A 216 2.91 -8.61 -0.91
N PRO A 217 4.13 -8.59 -1.49
CA PRO A 217 5.25 -9.37 -1.00
C PRO A 217 5.45 -9.21 0.51
N GLY A 218 5.57 -10.32 1.23
CA GLY A 218 5.68 -10.33 2.68
C GLY A 218 4.38 -10.07 3.45
N GLN A 219 3.22 -9.97 2.80
CA GLN A 219 1.94 -9.83 3.51
C GLN A 219 1.72 -11.05 4.42
N GLY A 220 1.31 -10.82 5.67
CA GLY A 220 1.13 -11.85 6.69
C GLY A 220 2.36 -12.13 7.53
N ALA A 221 3.58 -11.92 7.01
CA ALA A 221 4.82 -12.17 7.71
C ALA A 221 5.22 -11.02 8.65
N ILE A 222 5.83 -11.38 9.77
CA ILE A 222 6.52 -10.49 10.69
C ILE A 222 8.01 -10.68 10.47
N SER A 223 8.75 -9.61 10.21
CA SER A 223 10.21 -9.62 10.14
C SER A 223 10.83 -9.03 11.39
N VAL A 224 11.89 -9.63 11.85
CA VAL A 224 12.72 -9.17 12.97
C VAL A 224 14.07 -8.78 12.40
N HIS A 225 14.50 -7.54 12.62
CA HIS A 225 15.80 -7.04 12.16
C HIS A 225 16.74 -6.88 13.34
N CYS A 226 18.04 -7.02 13.07
CA CYS A 226 19.13 -6.67 13.98
C CYS A 226 20.21 -5.89 13.21
N ARG A 227 21.17 -5.31 13.92
CA ARG A 227 22.39 -4.79 13.29
C ARG A 227 23.17 -5.94 12.66
N THR A 228 23.76 -5.71 11.50
CA THR A 228 24.54 -6.72 10.77
C THR A 228 25.68 -7.29 11.64
N GLY A 229 26.34 -6.43 12.45
CA GLY A 229 27.41 -6.84 13.35
C GLY A 229 26.96 -7.70 14.55
N ASP A 230 25.66 -7.76 14.86
CA ASP A 230 25.11 -8.54 15.97
C ASP A 230 24.52 -9.89 15.55
N LEU A 231 24.52 -10.20 14.26
CA LEU A 231 23.85 -11.39 13.73
C LEU A 231 24.32 -12.68 14.41
N ASP A 232 25.63 -12.84 14.58
CA ASP A 232 26.22 -14.02 15.21
C ASP A 232 25.87 -14.11 16.71
N ASN A 233 25.75 -12.96 17.38
CA ASN A 233 25.35 -12.88 18.79
C ASN A 233 23.89 -13.32 19.01
N PHE A 234 23.07 -13.23 17.96
CA PHE A 234 21.65 -13.59 17.99
C PHE A 234 21.34 -14.93 17.28
N ALA A 235 22.34 -15.80 17.11
CA ALA A 235 22.13 -17.10 16.46
C ALA A 235 21.03 -17.93 17.14
N ASP A 236 20.99 -17.98 18.47
CA ASP A 236 19.96 -18.73 19.22
C ASP A 236 18.58 -18.08 19.07
N LEU A 237 18.51 -16.74 19.05
CA LEU A 237 17.25 -16.02 18.78
C LEU A 237 16.74 -16.34 17.38
N ARG A 238 17.64 -16.38 16.39
CA ARG A 238 17.28 -16.77 15.03
C ARG A 238 16.66 -18.16 14.99
N VAL A 239 17.27 -19.14 15.66
CA VAL A 239 16.74 -20.50 15.71
C VAL A 239 15.34 -20.55 16.31
N ALA A 240 15.08 -19.76 17.35
CA ALA A 240 13.79 -19.75 18.04
C ALA A 240 12.69 -18.96 17.30
N LEU A 241 13.05 -17.90 16.59
CA LEU A 241 12.11 -16.97 15.93
C LEU A 241 11.85 -17.34 14.48
N ASN A 242 12.83 -17.90 13.76
CA ASN A 242 12.78 -18.03 12.32
C ASN A 242 11.97 -19.23 11.86
N HIS A 243 10.94 -19.00 11.08
CA HIS A 243 10.17 -20.01 10.39
C HIS A 243 10.68 -20.17 8.95
N LEU A 244 11.47 -21.19 8.69
CA LEU A 244 12.15 -21.41 7.41
C LEU A 244 11.23 -21.38 6.18
N PRO A 245 10.01 -21.97 6.19
CA PRO A 245 9.09 -21.85 5.05
C PRO A 245 8.69 -20.40 4.77
N THR A 246 8.38 -19.62 5.82
CA THR A 246 8.04 -18.19 5.66
C THR A 246 9.23 -17.39 5.13
N GLU A 247 10.43 -17.65 5.63
CA GLU A 247 11.65 -16.99 5.15
C GLU A 247 11.87 -17.26 3.67
N SER A 248 11.77 -18.52 3.24
CA SER A 248 11.91 -18.90 1.83
C SER A 248 10.90 -18.19 0.95
N ASP A 249 9.62 -18.24 1.32
CA ASP A 249 8.54 -17.63 0.57
C ASP A 249 8.74 -16.11 0.42
N VAL A 250 8.99 -15.41 1.54
CA VAL A 250 9.16 -13.95 1.52
C VAL A 250 10.40 -13.52 0.75
N ILE A 251 11.51 -14.24 0.87
CA ILE A 251 12.73 -13.96 0.12
C ILE A 251 12.46 -14.10 -1.39
N ASN A 252 11.75 -15.14 -1.81
CA ASN A 252 11.43 -15.35 -3.22
C ASN A 252 10.45 -14.28 -3.74
N GLU A 253 9.42 -13.91 -2.97
CA GLU A 253 8.53 -12.79 -3.31
C GLU A 253 9.29 -11.48 -3.52
N ARG A 254 10.24 -11.18 -2.63
CA ARG A 254 11.07 -9.96 -2.71
C ARG A 254 12.07 -10.01 -3.86
N LYS A 255 12.66 -11.18 -4.16
CA LYS A 255 13.50 -11.37 -5.35
C LYS A 255 12.73 -11.09 -6.64
N ILE A 256 11.50 -11.62 -6.76
CA ILE A 256 10.63 -11.37 -7.90
C ILE A 256 10.32 -9.88 -8.02
N LEU A 257 9.96 -9.21 -6.91
CA LEU A 257 9.68 -7.78 -6.91
C LEU A 257 10.92 -6.96 -7.30
N SER A 258 12.10 -7.32 -6.81
CA SER A 258 13.36 -6.65 -7.16
C SER A 258 13.71 -6.82 -8.64
N ALA A 259 13.52 -8.01 -9.20
CA ALA A 259 13.84 -8.33 -10.60
C ALA A 259 13.04 -7.48 -11.60
N ILE A 260 11.84 -7.02 -11.23
CA ILE A 260 11.02 -6.12 -12.05
C ILE A 260 11.28 -4.62 -11.76
N GLY A 261 12.33 -4.31 -10.99
CA GLY A 261 12.64 -2.94 -10.57
C GLY A 261 11.59 -2.34 -9.63
N GLY A 262 10.88 -3.20 -8.89
CA GLY A 262 9.78 -2.81 -8.02
C GLY A 262 10.22 -2.46 -6.60
N GLY A 263 9.38 -1.69 -5.91
CA GLY A 263 9.46 -1.36 -4.49
C GLY A 263 8.05 -1.33 -3.88
N CYS A 264 7.92 -0.89 -2.64
CA CYS A 264 6.64 -0.93 -1.90
C CYS A 264 5.46 -0.22 -2.59
N LEU A 265 5.73 0.71 -3.52
CA LEU A 265 4.71 1.42 -4.31
C LEU A 265 4.44 0.77 -5.67
N TYR A 266 5.22 -0.23 -6.06
CA TYR A 266 5.02 -0.87 -7.35
C TYR A 266 3.65 -1.58 -7.39
N PRO A 267 2.89 -1.46 -8.48
CA PRO A 267 1.56 -2.07 -8.58
C PRO A 267 1.65 -3.57 -8.87
N ALA A 268 2.35 -4.31 -8.01
CA ALA A 268 2.58 -5.74 -8.11
C ALA A 268 2.02 -6.47 -6.90
N GLY A 269 1.33 -7.56 -7.16
CA GLY A 269 1.00 -8.60 -6.19
C GLY A 269 1.83 -9.83 -6.51
N ILE A 270 2.51 -10.36 -5.49
CA ILE A 270 3.36 -11.55 -5.64
C ILE A 270 3.19 -12.37 -4.36
N LYS A 271 2.74 -13.58 -4.51
CA LYS A 271 2.61 -14.56 -3.44
C LYS A 271 3.37 -15.81 -3.82
N VAL A 272 4.23 -16.26 -2.93
CA VAL A 272 4.90 -17.57 -3.01
C VAL A 272 4.40 -18.44 -1.87
N ALA A 273 4.18 -19.71 -2.12
CA ALA A 273 3.87 -20.73 -1.15
C ALA A 273 4.58 -22.04 -1.56
N GLY A 274 5.73 -22.29 -0.96
CA GLY A 274 6.62 -23.37 -1.37
C GLY A 274 7.09 -23.21 -2.82
N ASP A 275 6.74 -24.16 -3.70
CA ASP A 275 7.08 -24.09 -5.13
C ASP A 275 6.02 -23.39 -5.98
N THR A 276 4.93 -22.92 -5.40
CA THR A 276 3.87 -22.24 -6.15
C THR A 276 4.03 -20.74 -6.06
N VAL A 277 3.93 -20.04 -7.20
CA VAL A 277 3.90 -18.59 -7.27
C VAL A 277 2.63 -18.12 -7.98
N ALA A 278 1.98 -17.12 -7.41
CA ALA A 278 0.94 -16.32 -8.05
C ALA A 278 1.42 -14.88 -8.12
N ALA A 279 1.48 -14.32 -9.31
CA ALA A 279 1.92 -12.95 -9.54
C ALA A 279 0.94 -12.21 -10.45
N GLN A 280 0.68 -10.95 -10.15
CA GLN A 280 -0.04 -10.02 -11.00
C GLN A 280 0.67 -8.67 -10.96
N ILE A 281 1.01 -8.14 -12.11
CA ILE A 281 1.80 -6.92 -12.25
C ILE A 281 1.08 -5.99 -13.21
N SER A 282 0.77 -4.77 -12.74
CA SER A 282 0.23 -3.70 -13.57
C SER A 282 1.36 -2.80 -14.09
N PRO A 283 1.15 -2.05 -15.18
CA PRO A 283 2.13 -1.08 -15.66
C PRO A 283 2.53 -0.08 -14.57
N LYS A 284 3.81 0.28 -14.51
CA LYS A 284 4.32 1.24 -13.51
C LYS A 284 3.59 2.59 -13.59
N ASN A 285 3.26 3.02 -14.79
CA ASN A 285 2.54 4.26 -15.09
C ASN A 285 1.02 4.08 -15.21
N TRP A 286 0.44 3.03 -14.60
CA TRP A 286 -0.99 2.71 -14.70
C TRP A 286 -1.91 3.89 -14.37
N ARG A 287 -1.49 4.81 -13.44
CA ARG A 287 -2.27 5.99 -13.09
C ARG A 287 -2.36 6.97 -14.24
N GLU A 288 -1.26 7.19 -14.95
CA GLU A 288 -1.21 8.07 -16.12
C GLU A 288 -2.08 7.50 -17.23
N ILE A 289 -1.94 6.20 -17.49
CA ILE A 289 -2.75 5.47 -18.46
C ILE A 289 -4.23 5.61 -18.13
N PHE A 290 -4.60 5.31 -16.89
CA PHE A 290 -5.99 5.42 -16.44
C PHE A 290 -6.50 6.86 -16.48
N CYS A 291 -5.69 7.85 -16.08
CA CYS A 291 -6.06 9.27 -16.15
C CYS A 291 -6.23 9.79 -17.58
N GLN A 292 -5.64 9.12 -18.56
CA GLN A 292 -5.89 9.38 -19.99
C GLN A 292 -7.15 8.68 -20.49
N GLY A 293 -7.84 7.92 -19.62
CA GLY A 293 -9.02 7.13 -19.96
C GLY A 293 -8.68 5.90 -20.81
N LEU A 294 -7.43 5.47 -20.83
CA LEU A 294 -6.98 4.31 -21.56
C LEU A 294 -7.07 3.04 -20.69
N PRO A 295 -7.47 1.90 -21.26
CA PRO A 295 -7.41 0.64 -20.54
C PRO A 295 -5.95 0.22 -20.37
N TYR A 296 -5.67 -0.56 -19.33
CA TYR A 296 -4.40 -1.25 -19.16
C TYR A 296 -4.66 -2.68 -18.69
N ASP A 297 -3.80 -3.59 -19.09
CA ASP A 297 -3.85 -4.96 -18.65
C ASP A 297 -2.73 -5.25 -17.66
N SER A 298 -3.10 -5.97 -16.61
CA SER A 298 -2.11 -6.53 -15.69
C SER A 298 -1.66 -7.88 -16.22
N GLN A 299 -0.35 -8.09 -16.31
CA GLN A 299 0.21 -9.39 -16.63
C GLN A 299 0.08 -10.31 -15.42
N ARG A 300 -0.25 -11.58 -15.66
CA ARG A 300 -0.46 -12.58 -14.61
C ARG A 300 0.34 -13.84 -14.89
N TYR A 301 0.77 -14.46 -13.80
CA TYR A 301 1.37 -15.79 -13.81
C TYR A 301 0.87 -16.57 -12.59
N THR A 302 0.54 -17.84 -12.77
CA THR A 302 0.30 -18.79 -11.70
C THR A 302 0.88 -20.12 -12.10
N GLY A 303 1.78 -20.68 -11.29
CA GLY A 303 2.47 -21.93 -11.62
C GLY A 303 3.62 -22.20 -10.66
N SER A 304 4.55 -23.08 -11.11
CA SER A 304 5.76 -23.40 -10.35
C SER A 304 6.71 -22.19 -10.30
N LEU A 305 7.33 -22.00 -9.15
CA LEU A 305 8.37 -21.00 -8.93
C LEU A 305 9.61 -21.26 -9.79
N SER A 306 9.94 -22.54 -10.07
CA SER A 306 11.07 -22.92 -10.92
C SER A 306 10.89 -22.47 -12.37
N ASP A 307 9.65 -22.39 -12.83
CA ASP A 307 9.31 -22.02 -14.21
C ASP A 307 8.99 -20.53 -14.37
N TYR A 308 8.98 -19.78 -13.24
CA TYR A 308 8.64 -18.36 -13.26
C TYR A 308 9.68 -17.56 -14.06
N GLN A 309 9.19 -16.80 -15.03
CA GLN A 309 9.97 -15.77 -15.72
C GLN A 309 9.39 -14.40 -15.39
N PRO A 310 10.23 -13.37 -15.24
CA PRO A 310 9.75 -12.02 -14.95
C PRO A 310 8.73 -11.56 -15.99
N ILE A 311 7.50 -11.30 -15.51
CA ILE A 311 6.43 -10.74 -16.35
C ILE A 311 6.49 -9.23 -16.26
N LEU A 312 6.56 -8.57 -17.42
CA LEU A 312 6.54 -7.11 -17.51
C LEU A 312 5.34 -6.70 -18.35
N PRO A 313 4.42 -5.89 -17.82
CA PRO A 313 3.28 -5.43 -18.58
C PRO A 313 3.77 -4.57 -19.75
N THR A 314 3.24 -4.86 -20.94
CA THR A 314 3.49 -4.02 -22.12
C THR A 314 2.75 -2.71 -21.98
N THR A 315 3.44 -1.62 -22.26
CA THR A 315 2.88 -0.27 -22.23
C THR A 315 2.25 0.16 -23.56
N SER A 316 2.23 -0.71 -24.56
CA SER A 316 1.61 -0.44 -25.85
C SER A 316 0.08 -0.48 -25.70
N ILE A 317 -0.52 0.69 -25.66
CA ILE A 317 -1.96 0.86 -25.61
C ILE A 317 -2.36 1.33 -27.00
N GLU A 318 -3.06 0.50 -27.75
CA GLU A 318 -3.77 0.97 -28.92
C GLU A 318 -5.01 1.75 -28.45
N PRO A 319 -5.19 3.00 -28.94
CA PRO A 319 -6.41 3.74 -28.63
C PRO A 319 -7.63 2.94 -29.14
N ARG A 320 -8.64 2.78 -28.28
CA ARG A 320 -9.92 2.24 -28.77
C ARG A 320 -10.48 3.16 -29.84
N GLU A 321 -10.93 2.58 -30.95
CA GLU A 321 -11.68 3.35 -31.94
C GLU A 321 -12.92 3.99 -31.29
N LEU A 322 -13.03 5.30 -31.43
CA LEU A 322 -14.13 6.07 -30.88
C LEU A 322 -15.44 5.73 -31.62
N ASN A 323 -16.41 5.20 -30.91
CA ASN A 323 -17.73 4.98 -31.47
C ASN A 323 -18.42 6.36 -31.64
N SER A 324 -18.53 6.86 -32.88
CA SER A 324 -19.02 8.20 -33.21
C SER A 324 -20.54 8.40 -33.04
N SER A 325 -21.28 7.35 -32.63
CA SER A 325 -22.76 7.34 -32.57
C SER A 325 -23.36 7.68 -31.21
N GLY A 326 -22.55 7.92 -30.17
CA GLY A 326 -23.02 8.25 -28.81
C GLY A 326 -23.47 9.70 -28.64
N PRO A 327 -24.05 10.04 -27.47
CA PRO A 327 -24.46 11.41 -27.15
C PRO A 327 -23.26 12.36 -27.21
N LYS A 328 -23.46 13.56 -27.75
CA LYS A 328 -22.41 14.59 -27.84
C LYS A 328 -22.37 15.44 -26.57
N ILE A 329 -21.22 15.51 -25.94
CA ILE A 329 -20.96 16.39 -24.78
C ILE A 329 -19.89 17.40 -25.17
N ILE A 330 -20.06 18.64 -24.80
CA ILE A 330 -19.04 19.68 -24.94
C ILE A 330 -18.38 19.86 -23.56
N SER A 331 -17.07 19.60 -23.49
CA SER A 331 -16.25 19.91 -22.31
C SER A 331 -15.63 21.29 -22.49
N THR A 332 -15.87 22.18 -21.54
CA THR A 332 -15.28 23.53 -21.52
C THR A 332 -14.04 23.65 -20.65
N LEU A 333 -13.55 22.51 -20.13
CA LEU A 333 -12.33 22.48 -19.32
C LEU A 333 -11.10 22.73 -20.20
N ASN A 334 -10.12 23.43 -19.66
CA ASN A 334 -8.86 23.67 -20.34
C ASN A 334 -7.89 22.47 -20.30
N SER A 335 -8.32 21.33 -19.79
CA SER A 335 -7.61 20.06 -19.90
C SER A 335 -8.48 19.03 -20.60
N ASP A 336 -7.88 18.20 -21.43
CA ASP A 336 -8.55 17.14 -22.19
C ASP A 336 -8.79 15.87 -21.33
N ARG A 337 -8.37 15.86 -20.07
CA ARG A 337 -8.46 14.68 -19.18
C ARG A 337 -9.88 14.13 -19.07
N LEU A 338 -10.86 14.99 -18.79
CA LEU A 338 -12.26 14.56 -18.68
C LEU A 338 -12.79 14.10 -20.03
N ALA A 339 -12.45 14.82 -21.10
CA ALA A 339 -12.84 14.46 -22.45
C ALA A 339 -12.35 13.05 -22.83
N ARG A 340 -11.09 12.71 -22.54
CA ARG A 340 -10.52 11.38 -22.79
C ARG A 340 -11.23 10.30 -21.98
N ILE A 341 -11.51 10.53 -20.67
CA ILE A 341 -12.21 9.56 -19.83
C ILE A 341 -13.61 9.27 -20.42
N LEU A 342 -14.33 10.30 -20.82
CA LEU A 342 -15.69 10.15 -21.37
C LEU A 342 -15.66 9.47 -22.74
N GLN A 343 -14.71 9.82 -23.61
CA GLN A 343 -14.51 9.18 -24.92
C GLN A 343 -14.23 7.68 -24.80
N ASN A 344 -13.42 7.28 -23.83
CA ASN A 344 -13.15 5.86 -23.61
C ASN A 344 -14.33 5.06 -23.07
N ASN A 345 -15.33 5.76 -22.52
CA ASN A 345 -16.62 5.18 -22.15
C ASN A 345 -17.67 5.30 -23.28
N SER A 346 -17.23 5.47 -24.54
CA SER A 346 -18.07 5.59 -25.73
C SER A 346 -18.98 6.84 -25.73
N ILE A 347 -18.61 7.88 -24.97
CA ILE A 347 -19.29 9.17 -24.96
C ILE A 347 -18.54 10.11 -25.90
N ASN A 348 -19.20 10.61 -26.91
CA ASN A 348 -18.60 11.56 -27.86
C ASN A 348 -18.44 12.94 -27.18
N VAL A 349 -17.19 13.36 -26.96
CA VAL A 349 -16.87 14.62 -26.29
C VAL A 349 -16.06 15.52 -27.21
N ILE A 350 -16.51 16.74 -27.34
CA ILE A 350 -15.76 17.82 -27.97
C ILE A 350 -15.17 18.67 -26.86
N ASN A 351 -13.84 18.72 -26.75
CA ASN A 351 -13.17 19.59 -25.79
C ASN A 351 -12.98 20.97 -26.41
N GLN A 352 -13.72 21.96 -25.88
CA GLN A 352 -13.68 23.36 -26.35
C GLN A 352 -13.46 24.27 -25.13
N PRO A 353 -12.20 24.45 -24.70
CA PRO A 353 -11.90 25.33 -23.57
C PRO A 353 -12.39 26.74 -23.79
N VAL A 354 -13.08 27.31 -22.78
CA VAL A 354 -13.53 28.69 -22.76
C VAL A 354 -12.63 29.59 -21.92
N ILE A 355 -11.62 29.01 -21.25
CA ILE A 355 -10.65 29.72 -20.43
C ILE A 355 -9.27 29.26 -20.87
N GLU A 356 -8.39 30.19 -21.12
CA GLU A 356 -6.95 29.93 -21.29
C GLU A 356 -6.23 30.32 -19.99
N LEU A 357 -5.43 29.38 -19.47
CA LEU A 357 -4.60 29.62 -18.31
C LEU A 357 -3.19 29.99 -18.76
N VAL A 358 -2.79 31.22 -18.49
CA VAL A 358 -1.47 31.75 -18.84
C VAL A 358 -0.65 31.95 -17.54
N ALA A 359 0.54 31.38 -17.50
CA ALA A 359 1.49 31.63 -16.41
C ALA A 359 2.03 33.07 -16.51
N LYS A 360 2.06 33.78 -15.39
CA LYS A 360 2.63 35.13 -15.28
C LYS A 360 3.68 35.15 -14.18
N PRO A 361 4.86 34.55 -14.42
CA PRO A 361 5.92 34.44 -13.42
C PRO A 361 6.45 35.81 -12.98
N GLU A 362 6.35 36.82 -13.82
CA GLU A 362 6.73 38.22 -13.51
C GLU A 362 5.92 38.84 -12.38
N ASN A 363 4.74 38.29 -12.08
CA ASN A 363 3.88 38.75 -10.99
C ASN A 363 4.13 38.02 -9.66
N TRP A 364 5.08 37.09 -9.63
CA TRP A 364 5.40 36.35 -8.42
C TRP A 364 6.25 37.21 -7.48
N PRO A 365 6.01 37.16 -6.15
CA PRO A 365 6.82 37.91 -5.19
C PRO A 365 8.28 37.52 -5.29
N THR A 366 9.18 38.47 -5.51
CA THR A 366 10.63 38.23 -5.62
C THR A 366 11.22 37.65 -4.33
N SER A 367 10.61 37.91 -3.18
CA SER A 367 10.98 37.33 -1.88
C SER A 367 10.83 35.81 -1.83
N PHE A 368 10.04 35.25 -2.72
CA PHE A 368 9.82 33.80 -2.86
C PHE A 368 11.03 33.11 -3.54
N LEU A 369 11.79 33.86 -4.33
CA LEU A 369 12.88 33.37 -5.15
C LEU A 369 14.26 33.73 -4.55
N ASN A 370 14.31 34.21 -3.30
CA ASN A 370 15.54 34.65 -2.71
C ASN A 370 16.38 33.48 -2.16
N ASP A 371 17.46 33.13 -2.86
CA ASP A 371 18.36 32.02 -2.53
C ASP A 371 19.07 32.17 -1.17
N ASN A 372 19.06 33.38 -0.57
CA ASN A 372 19.69 33.64 0.71
C ASN A 372 18.80 33.31 1.94
N THR A 373 17.56 32.94 1.73
CA THR A 373 16.68 32.56 2.85
C THR A 373 16.93 31.11 3.27
N PRO A 374 17.32 30.84 4.54
CA PRO A 374 17.49 29.48 5.03
C PRO A 374 16.24 28.62 4.76
N ARG A 375 16.41 27.39 4.29
CA ARG A 375 15.29 26.47 3.96
C ARG A 375 14.27 26.31 5.10
N ALA A 376 14.72 26.36 6.35
CA ALA A 376 13.87 26.31 7.54
C ALA A 376 12.85 27.45 7.63
N ASN A 377 13.11 28.59 6.93
CA ASN A 377 12.30 29.81 6.96
C ASN A 377 11.51 30.02 5.67
N TRP A 378 11.50 29.05 4.76
CA TRP A 378 10.73 29.16 3.53
C TRP A 378 9.24 29.11 3.82
N PRO A 379 8.45 29.99 3.21
CA PRO A 379 6.99 29.94 3.34
C PRO A 379 6.45 28.69 2.66
N TYR A 380 5.32 28.19 3.18
CA TYR A 380 4.61 27.08 2.52
C TYR A 380 3.95 27.57 1.23
N LEU A 381 4.19 26.83 0.13
CA LEU A 381 3.52 27.05 -1.15
C LEU A 381 2.37 26.06 -1.30
N VAL A 382 1.13 26.58 -1.37
CA VAL A 382 -0.07 25.78 -1.61
C VAL A 382 -0.44 25.89 -3.09
N LEU A 383 -0.31 24.79 -3.82
CA LEU A 383 -0.65 24.69 -5.23
C LEU A 383 -2.03 24.03 -5.38
N THR A 384 -3.04 24.79 -5.75
CA THR A 384 -4.44 24.36 -5.77
C THR A 384 -4.86 23.66 -7.07
N SER A 385 -4.00 23.65 -8.08
CA SER A 385 -4.31 23.00 -9.35
C SER A 385 -3.07 22.36 -10.00
N PRO A 386 -3.24 21.35 -10.87
CA PRO A 386 -2.14 20.78 -11.65
C PRO A 386 -1.45 21.79 -12.56
N PHE A 387 -2.17 22.83 -13.02
CA PHE A 387 -1.59 23.90 -13.80
C PHE A 387 -0.64 24.75 -12.95
N ALA A 388 -1.09 25.19 -11.76
CA ALA A 388 -0.25 25.95 -10.83
C ALA A 388 1.00 25.16 -10.43
N ALA A 389 0.89 23.84 -10.22
CA ALA A 389 2.03 22.98 -9.92
C ALA A 389 3.06 22.95 -11.06
N ARG A 390 2.62 22.80 -12.32
CA ARG A 390 3.54 22.85 -13.48
C ARG A 390 4.24 24.18 -13.59
N CYS A 391 3.50 25.29 -13.49
CA CYS A 391 4.09 26.63 -13.54
C CYS A 391 5.11 26.86 -12.40
N ALA A 392 4.82 26.37 -11.19
CA ALA A 392 5.74 26.47 -10.07
C ALA A 392 7.04 25.69 -10.33
N VAL A 393 6.96 24.49 -10.87
CA VAL A 393 8.14 23.69 -11.23
C VAL A 393 8.99 24.41 -12.28
N GLU A 394 8.38 24.97 -13.32
CA GLU A 394 9.08 25.67 -14.39
C GLU A 394 9.78 26.96 -13.88
N VAL A 395 9.07 27.74 -13.06
CA VAL A 395 9.57 29.06 -12.59
C VAL A 395 10.55 28.94 -11.44
N LEU A 396 10.32 28.02 -10.50
CA LEU A 396 11.11 27.90 -9.28
C LEU A 396 12.24 26.90 -9.40
N SER A 397 12.39 26.23 -10.54
CA SER A 397 13.37 25.13 -10.73
C SER A 397 13.27 24.06 -9.63
N LEU A 398 12.05 23.76 -9.20
CA LEU A 398 11.77 22.83 -8.09
C LEU A 398 12.04 21.36 -8.45
N ILE A 399 12.84 21.09 -9.48
CA ILE A 399 13.18 19.74 -9.95
C ILE A 399 13.97 18.93 -8.90
N HIS A 400 14.47 19.60 -7.86
CA HIS A 400 15.29 18.98 -6.82
C HIS A 400 14.68 19.02 -5.41
N ILE A 401 13.37 19.22 -5.29
CA ILE A 401 12.66 19.14 -4.00
C ILE A 401 11.87 17.82 -3.88
#